data_5903515c2729730e1c5ac211cb981d6b
#
_entry.id   5903515c2729730e1c5ac211cb981d6b
#
_cell.length_a   1.000
_cell.length_b   1.000
_cell.length_c   1.000
_cell.angle_alpha   90.00
_cell.angle_beta   90.00
_cell.angle_gamma   90.00
#
_symmetry.space_group_name_H-M   'P 1'
#
loop_
_entity.id
_entity.type
_entity.pdbx_description
1 polymer ?
#
loop_
_entity_poly.entity_id
_entity_poly.type
_entity_poly.pdbx_seq_one_letter_code
_entity_poly.pdbx_strand_id
1 'polypeptide(L)'
;MKCDRVKLAMWMGDLTDGYVDIPWPQVHEQAGREQVNWLLNQDPMHCQLIMDKEQDGALRSLWAEFYVESLRLQYALKFGK
;
A
#
# COMPACT_ATOMS: atom_id res chain seq x y z
N MET A 1 -0.34 -20.04 2.82
CA MET A 1 0.79 -19.15 2.56
C MET A 1 0.59 -17.86 3.33
N LYS A 2 1.62 -17.41 4.02
CA LYS A 2 1.56 -16.18 4.76
C LYS A 2 1.63 -14.99 3.80
N CYS A 3 0.61 -14.14 3.83
CA CYS A 3 0.66 -12.91 3.05
C CYS A 3 1.67 -11.96 3.69
N ASP A 4 2.54 -11.39 2.89
CA ASP A 4 3.51 -10.41 3.35
C ASP A 4 3.00 -9.01 3.02
N ARG A 5 3.11 -8.09 3.97
CA ARG A 5 2.62 -6.72 3.83
C ARG A 5 3.73 -5.72 4.00
N VAL A 6 3.71 -4.68 3.18
CA VAL A 6 4.65 -3.57 3.30
C VAL A 6 3.84 -2.28 3.40
N LYS A 7 4.06 -1.49 4.45
CA LYS A 7 3.40 -0.21 4.61
C LYS A 7 3.97 0.80 3.62
N LEU A 8 3.11 1.42 2.83
CA LEU A 8 3.51 2.39 1.81
C LEU A 8 3.34 3.82 2.28
N ALA A 9 2.25 4.13 2.97
CA ALA A 9 1.93 5.50 3.33
C ALA A 9 0.95 5.54 4.50
N MET A 10 0.91 6.68 5.20
CA MET A 10 -0.08 6.97 6.24
C MET A 10 -0.59 8.39 6.06
N TRP A 11 -1.86 8.60 6.38
CA TRP A 11 -2.47 9.94 6.31
C TRP A 11 -3.63 10.05 7.31
N MET A 12 -4.02 11.29 7.57
CA MET A 12 -5.20 11.54 8.41
C MET A 12 -6.45 11.34 7.58
N GLY A 13 -7.33 10.46 8.07
CA GLY A 13 -8.62 10.22 7.44
C GLY A 13 -9.71 11.07 8.04
N ASP A 14 -10.84 11.19 7.32
CA ASP A 14 -12.02 11.85 7.83
C ASP A 14 -12.85 10.85 8.62
N LEU A 15 -13.14 11.18 9.87
CA LEU A 15 -13.89 10.30 10.76
C LEU A 15 -15.39 10.25 10.43
N THR A 16 -15.89 11.23 9.69
CA THR A 16 -17.32 11.34 9.42
C THR A 16 -17.79 10.56 8.21
N ASP A 17 -16.88 10.19 7.31
CA ASP A 17 -17.22 9.48 6.09
C ASP A 17 -16.87 8.00 6.18
N GLY A 18 -17.84 7.15 5.90
CA GLY A 18 -17.60 5.72 5.78
C GLY A 18 -16.80 5.35 4.53
N TYR A 19 -16.66 6.29 3.63
CA TYR A 19 -15.91 6.12 2.39
C TYR A 19 -14.78 7.14 2.35
N VAL A 20 -13.57 6.65 2.24
CA VAL A 20 -12.38 7.51 2.19
C VAL A 20 -11.61 7.22 0.92
N ASP A 21 -11.45 8.24 0.08
CA ASP A 21 -10.62 8.14 -1.11
C ASP A 21 -9.14 8.12 -0.72
N ILE A 22 -8.37 7.32 -1.44
CA ILE A 22 -6.92 7.28 -1.23
C ILE A 22 -6.33 8.59 -1.74
N PRO A 23 -5.59 9.34 -0.87
CA PRO A 23 -4.98 10.61 -1.29
C PRO A 23 -3.70 10.31 -2.11
N TRP A 24 -3.86 9.99 -3.38
CA TRP A 24 -2.77 9.56 -4.24
C TRP A 24 -1.57 10.52 -4.25
N PRO A 25 -1.76 11.87 -4.29
CA PRO A 25 -0.59 12.77 -4.21
C PRO A 25 0.26 12.56 -2.97
N GLN A 26 -0.37 12.37 -1.81
CA GLN A 26 0.36 12.11 -0.55
C GLN A 26 1.02 10.74 -0.57
N VAL A 27 0.34 9.74 -1.12
CA VAL A 27 0.89 8.39 -1.25
C VAL A 27 2.13 8.42 -2.15
N HIS A 28 2.05 9.12 -3.29
CA HIS A 28 3.18 9.24 -4.20
C HIS A 28 4.36 9.95 -3.55
N GLU A 29 4.09 10.95 -2.71
CA GLU A 29 5.14 11.67 -2.01
C GLU A 29 5.85 10.77 -0.97
N GLN A 30 5.09 9.97 -0.24
CA GLN A 30 5.64 9.11 0.80
C GLN A 30 6.31 7.86 0.26
N ALA A 31 5.68 7.20 -0.70
CA ALA A 31 6.14 5.90 -1.22
C ALA A 31 6.94 6.01 -2.52
N GLY A 32 6.79 7.12 -3.26
CA GLY A 32 7.40 7.28 -4.57
C GLY A 32 6.46 6.83 -5.67
N ARG A 33 6.29 7.69 -6.68
CA ARG A 33 5.37 7.42 -7.79
C ARG A 33 5.74 6.16 -8.55
N GLU A 34 7.04 5.95 -8.79
CA GLU A 34 7.50 4.78 -9.52
C GLU A 34 7.12 3.48 -8.81
N GLN A 35 7.32 3.45 -7.50
CA GLN A 35 7.00 2.29 -6.68
C GLN A 35 5.50 1.99 -6.70
N VAL A 36 4.67 3.02 -6.52
CA VAL A 36 3.22 2.88 -6.53
C VAL A 36 2.74 2.38 -7.89
N ASN A 37 3.24 2.98 -8.98
CA ASN A 37 2.85 2.56 -10.32
C ASN A 37 3.25 1.12 -10.62
N TRP A 38 4.43 0.72 -10.19
CA TRP A 38 4.88 -0.67 -10.36
C TRP A 38 3.93 -1.64 -9.67
N LEU A 39 3.53 -1.31 -8.43
CA LEU A 39 2.61 -2.15 -7.65
C LEU A 39 1.22 -2.22 -8.29
N LEU A 40 0.72 -1.08 -8.79
CA LEU A 40 -0.60 -1.03 -9.42
C LEU A 40 -0.66 -1.80 -10.73
N ASN A 41 0.49 -1.99 -11.39
CA ASN A 41 0.56 -2.74 -12.64
C ASN A 41 0.67 -4.25 -12.45
N GLN A 42 0.75 -4.70 -11.20
CA GLN A 42 0.82 -6.13 -10.93
C GLN A 42 -0.56 -6.77 -11.00
N ASP A 43 -0.60 -8.08 -11.29
CA ASP A 43 -1.85 -8.83 -11.27
C ASP A 43 -2.44 -8.80 -9.86
N PRO A 44 -3.74 -8.47 -9.70
CA PRO A 44 -4.38 -8.47 -8.38
C PRO A 44 -4.31 -9.81 -7.66
N MET A 45 -4.14 -10.91 -8.40
CA MET A 45 -3.94 -12.23 -7.80
C MET A 45 -2.56 -12.37 -7.15
N HIS A 46 -1.60 -11.52 -7.52
CA HIS A 46 -0.24 -11.58 -7.01
C HIS A 46 0.04 -10.50 -5.97
N CYS A 47 -0.59 -9.35 -6.08
CA CYS A 47 -0.36 -8.22 -5.18
C CYS A 47 -1.54 -7.26 -5.23
N GLN A 48 -1.94 -6.75 -4.07
CA GLN A 48 -3.00 -5.74 -3.98
C GLN A 48 -2.59 -4.63 -3.04
N LEU A 49 -3.09 -3.43 -3.30
CA LEU A 49 -2.95 -2.31 -2.37
C LEU A 49 -4.17 -2.28 -1.48
N ILE A 50 -3.95 -2.30 -0.18
CA ILE A 50 -5.02 -2.40 0.82
C ILE A 50 -4.92 -1.21 1.76
N MET A 51 -6.06 -0.53 1.95
CA MET A 51 -6.18 0.54 2.92
C MET A 51 -6.67 -0.02 4.24
N ASP A 52 -6.03 0.40 5.33
CA ASP A 52 -6.39 -0.07 6.65
C ASP A 52 -6.50 1.11 7.63
N LYS A 53 -7.21 0.87 8.74
CA LYS A 53 -7.33 1.82 9.84
C LYS A 53 -6.24 1.53 10.85
N GLU A 54 -5.56 2.60 11.30
CA GLU A 54 -4.66 2.47 12.43
C GLU A 54 -5.45 2.48 13.75
N GLN A 55 -4.78 2.13 14.85
CA GLN A 55 -5.42 2.09 16.17
C GLN A 55 -6.05 3.41 16.56
N ASP A 56 -5.48 4.51 16.11
CA ASP A 56 -5.97 5.86 16.39
C ASP A 56 -7.31 6.15 15.70
N GLY A 57 -7.81 5.31 14.83
CA GLY A 57 -9.10 5.56 14.19
C GLY A 57 -9.12 6.69 13.18
N ALA A 58 -8.38 7.76 13.44
CA ALA A 58 -8.27 8.90 12.52
C ALA A 58 -7.19 8.69 11.45
N LEU A 59 -6.24 7.82 11.74
CA LEU A 59 -5.15 7.53 10.81
C LEU A 59 -5.53 6.40 9.86
N ARG A 60 -5.14 6.55 8.62
CA ARG A 60 -5.29 5.53 7.59
C ARG A 60 -3.92 5.17 7.05
N SER A 61 -3.76 3.91 6.66
CA SER A 61 -2.51 3.43 6.09
C SER A 61 -2.79 2.67 4.81
N LEU A 62 -1.84 2.73 3.89
CA LEU A 62 -1.89 1.97 2.64
C LEU A 62 -0.78 0.94 2.67
N TRP A 63 -1.15 -0.31 2.39
CA TRP A 63 -0.24 -1.45 2.41
C TRP A 63 -0.22 -2.12 1.06
N ALA A 64 0.95 -2.63 0.68
CA ALA A 64 1.07 -3.57 -0.43
C ALA A 64 1.03 -4.97 0.18
N GLU A 65 0.04 -5.76 -0.22
CA GLU A 65 -0.10 -7.13 0.25
C GLU A 65 0.30 -8.08 -0.86
N PHE A 66 1.32 -8.90 -0.60
CA PHE A 66 1.89 -9.80 -1.60
C PHE A 66 1.42 -11.22 -1.36
N TYR A 67 0.95 -11.87 -2.42
CA TYR A 67 0.47 -13.25 -2.38
C TYR A 67 1.44 -14.22 -3.03
N VAL A 68 2.46 -13.71 -3.72
CA VAL A 68 3.46 -14.53 -4.41
C VAL A 68 4.85 -14.11 -3.91
N GLU A 69 5.58 -15.06 -3.37
CA GLU A 69 6.90 -14.80 -2.77
C GLU A 69 7.88 -14.21 -3.79
N SER A 70 7.89 -14.73 -5.01
CA SER A 70 8.80 -14.24 -6.03
C SER A 70 8.57 -12.76 -6.35
N LEU A 71 7.30 -12.31 -6.32
CA LEU A 71 6.99 -10.91 -6.54
C LEU A 71 7.47 -10.05 -5.38
N ARG A 72 7.31 -10.54 -4.15
CA ARG A 72 7.82 -9.85 -2.96
C ARG A 72 9.33 -9.65 -3.03
N LEU A 73 10.04 -10.68 -3.50
CA LEU A 73 11.48 -10.60 -3.68
C LEU A 73 11.87 -9.60 -4.77
N GLN A 74 11.15 -9.57 -5.88
CA GLN A 74 11.37 -8.59 -6.93
C GLN A 74 11.20 -7.17 -6.40
N TYR A 75 10.17 -6.95 -5.59
CA TYR A 75 9.92 -5.66 -4.97
C TYR A 75 11.10 -5.24 -4.08
N ALA A 76 11.59 -6.15 -3.25
CA ALA A 76 12.72 -5.87 -2.36
C ALA A 76 13.98 -5.52 -3.16
N LEU A 77 14.25 -6.28 -4.21
CA LEU A 77 15.44 -6.05 -5.05
C LEU A 77 15.35 -4.75 -5.83
N LYS A 78 14.15 -4.41 -6.31
CA LYS A 78 13.96 -3.21 -7.14
C LYS A 78 13.95 -1.93 -6.31
N PHE A 79 13.36 -1.94 -5.13
CA PHE A 79 13.16 -0.72 -4.34
C PHE A 79 13.90 -0.73 -3.00
N GLY A 80 14.60 -1.79 -2.67
CA GLY A 80 15.37 -1.89 -1.43
C GLY A 80 14.51 -2.01 -0.19
N LYS A 81 13.36 -2.56 -0.32
CA LYS A 81 12.41 -2.72 0.77
C LYS A 81 11.95 -4.15 0.88
#